data_953723be1d69202f32cfb7d1947516ac
#
_entry.id   953723be1d69202f32cfb7d1947516ac
#
_cell.length_a   1.000
_cell.length_b   1.000
_cell.length_c   1.000
_cell.angle_alpha   90.00
_cell.angle_beta   90.00
_cell.angle_gamma   90.00
#
_symmetry.space_group_name_H-M   'P 1'
#
loop_
_entity.id
_entity.type
_entity.pdbx_description
1 polymer ?
#
loop_
_entity_poly.entity_id
_entity_poly.type
_entity_poly.pdbx_seq_one_letter_code
_entity_poly.pdbx_strand_id
1 'polypeptide(L)'
;PQGRNILTHQKVIRLISVGLTVILALFLLTDMHTMQAKTKSRTRENGYLVVTKHIKNDGKTDVADAIQELIDQNPNRTIFFPDGTYCVSKPILTPADPKKSVSLILADFACIRAIGEWPENEAVIKLGGKDPFNTIYVPGSNYGLRGGIIDANGLANGISIDSGRETRVSGVSIKRAKVGLHIKHGANSGSSDADVVDVNITGNGTEESVGVLLEGYDNTLTNMRIADVNIGVWLKSGGNSLSNIHPLYIFRDTQKYETSCGFKNEQGSNWFHYCYSDQMATGFRLGKNARVHLTDCYCYWYNGSRCPFQTAIECDGPFAGIATGFQADFHNDCKTISLLKGEPGGNGRL
;
A
#
# COMPACT_ATOMS: atom_id res chain seq x y z
N PRO A 1 -79.76 28.39 -27.61
CA PRO A 1 -78.88 27.32 -28.13
C PRO A 1 -77.42 27.42 -27.78
N GLN A 2 -76.95 28.48 -27.05
CA GLN A 2 -75.52 28.67 -26.74
C GLN A 2 -75.03 27.94 -25.47
N GLY A 3 -75.95 27.44 -24.61
CA GLY A 3 -75.50 26.83 -23.35
C GLY A 3 -75.03 25.36 -23.41
N ARG A 4 -75.33 24.61 -24.46
CA ARG A 4 -75.01 23.18 -24.61
C ARG A 4 -73.55 22.92 -25.08
N ASN A 5 -72.95 23.84 -25.81
CA ASN A 5 -71.53 23.65 -26.31
C ASN A 5 -70.48 23.91 -25.30
N ILE A 6 -70.65 24.74 -24.27
CA ILE A 6 -69.67 25.07 -23.24
C ILE A 6 -69.50 23.90 -22.29
N LEU A 7 -70.54 23.17 -21.92
CA LEU A 7 -70.47 22.00 -21.02
C LEU A 7 -69.71 20.79 -21.64
N THR A 8 -69.84 20.63 -22.99
CA THR A 8 -69.08 19.58 -23.70
C THR A 8 -67.66 19.90 -23.84
N HIS A 9 -67.22 21.15 -24.05
CA HIS A 9 -65.84 21.57 -24.10
C HIS A 9 -65.16 21.43 -22.77
N GLN A 10 -65.80 21.80 -21.67
CA GLN A 10 -65.21 21.63 -20.32
C GLN A 10 -65.00 20.15 -19.90
N LYS A 11 -65.96 19.26 -20.33
CA LYS A 11 -65.78 17.82 -20.10
C LYS A 11 -64.67 17.21 -20.93
N VAL A 12 -64.44 17.63 -22.15
CA VAL A 12 -63.36 17.19 -23.03
C VAL A 12 -62.00 17.67 -22.49
N ILE A 13 -61.92 18.92 -22.09
CA ILE A 13 -60.66 19.46 -21.49
C ILE A 13 -60.34 18.73 -20.19
N ARG A 14 -61.30 18.40 -19.33
CA ARG A 14 -61.08 17.60 -18.12
C ARG A 14 -60.63 16.17 -18.43
N LEU A 15 -61.20 15.52 -19.43
CA LEU A 15 -60.79 14.18 -19.85
C LEU A 15 -59.36 14.16 -20.42
N ILE A 16 -58.96 15.18 -21.19
CA ILE A 16 -57.62 15.32 -21.74
C ILE A 16 -56.60 15.58 -20.60
N SER A 17 -56.95 16.45 -19.65
CA SER A 17 -56.05 16.75 -18.53
C SER A 17 -55.84 15.54 -17.60
N VAL A 18 -56.89 14.76 -17.32
CA VAL A 18 -56.78 13.51 -16.54
C VAL A 18 -55.97 12.46 -17.29
N GLY A 19 -56.18 12.33 -18.61
CA GLY A 19 -55.39 11.43 -19.46
C GLY A 19 -53.90 11.77 -19.47
N LEU A 20 -53.58 13.08 -19.60
CA LEU A 20 -52.17 13.55 -19.54
C LEU A 20 -51.53 13.30 -18.17
N THR A 21 -52.25 13.51 -17.08
CA THR A 21 -51.76 13.26 -15.71
C THR A 21 -51.49 11.79 -15.46
N VAL A 22 -52.37 10.91 -15.97
CA VAL A 22 -52.17 9.44 -15.86
C VAL A 22 -51.00 8.97 -16.70
N ILE A 23 -50.80 9.50 -17.89
CA ILE A 23 -49.66 9.18 -18.76
C ILE A 23 -48.34 9.65 -18.11
N LEU A 24 -48.31 10.88 -17.54
CA LEU A 24 -47.15 11.41 -16.84
C LEU A 24 -46.82 10.59 -15.57
N ALA A 25 -47.84 10.17 -14.83
CA ALA A 25 -47.67 9.31 -13.67
C ALA A 25 -47.15 7.91 -14.04
N LEU A 26 -47.61 7.35 -15.17
CA LEU A 26 -47.08 6.07 -15.70
C LEU A 26 -45.61 6.19 -16.17
N PHE A 27 -45.24 7.30 -16.80
CA PHE A 27 -43.84 7.58 -17.17
C PHE A 27 -42.96 7.72 -15.95
N LEU A 28 -43.39 8.46 -14.94
CA LEU A 28 -42.63 8.61 -13.69
C LEU A 28 -42.48 7.28 -12.92
N LEU A 29 -43.49 6.42 -12.93
CA LEU A 29 -43.47 5.09 -12.36
C LEU A 29 -42.54 4.13 -13.12
N THR A 30 -42.51 4.20 -14.46
CA THR A 30 -41.58 3.41 -15.28
C THR A 30 -40.16 3.86 -15.12
N ASP A 31 -39.90 5.17 -15.02
CA ASP A 31 -38.54 5.68 -14.73
C ASP A 31 -38.09 5.32 -13.31
N MET A 32 -38.94 5.38 -12.30
CA MET A 32 -38.64 4.92 -10.96
C MET A 32 -38.36 3.40 -10.91
N HIS A 33 -39.14 2.59 -11.65
CA HIS A 33 -38.91 1.14 -11.72
C HIS A 33 -37.63 0.79 -12.47
N THR A 34 -37.29 1.53 -13.54
CA THR A 34 -36.01 1.36 -14.26
C THR A 34 -34.81 1.83 -13.44
N MET A 35 -34.96 2.92 -12.67
CA MET A 35 -33.92 3.33 -11.71
C MET A 35 -33.76 2.31 -10.57
N GLN A 36 -34.85 1.80 -9.99
CA GLN A 36 -34.77 0.73 -8.97
C GLN A 36 -34.23 -0.59 -9.53
N ALA A 37 -34.59 -0.94 -10.79
CA ALA A 37 -34.02 -2.12 -11.45
C ALA A 37 -32.50 -1.96 -11.72
N LYS A 38 -32.06 -0.76 -12.16
CA LYS A 38 -30.61 -0.46 -12.29
C LYS A 38 -29.88 -0.50 -10.96
N THR A 39 -30.50 -0.09 -9.87
CA THR A 39 -29.91 -0.17 -8.53
C THR A 39 -29.93 -1.61 -7.97
N LYS A 40 -30.91 -2.43 -8.31
CA LYS A 40 -31.00 -3.84 -7.89
C LYS A 40 -30.10 -4.79 -8.70
N SER A 41 -29.61 -4.44 -9.88
CA SER A 41 -28.81 -5.33 -10.71
C SER A 41 -27.32 -5.39 -10.30
N ARG A 42 -26.89 -4.67 -9.27
CA ARG A 42 -25.59 -4.87 -8.61
C ARG A 42 -25.69 -6.05 -7.64
N THR A 43 -26.04 -7.23 -8.17
CA THR A 43 -26.11 -8.46 -7.38
C THR A 43 -24.75 -8.83 -6.81
N ARG A 44 -24.71 -9.04 -5.50
CA ARG A 44 -23.59 -9.63 -4.77
C ARG A 44 -23.41 -11.08 -5.23
N GLU A 45 -22.56 -11.32 -6.22
CA GLU A 45 -22.13 -12.69 -6.46
C GLU A 45 -21.14 -13.09 -5.36
N ASN A 46 -21.42 -14.20 -4.68
CA ASN A 46 -20.57 -14.81 -3.65
C ASN A 46 -20.05 -13.84 -2.56
N GLY A 47 -20.77 -12.77 -2.27
CA GLY A 47 -20.36 -11.76 -1.28
C GLY A 47 -19.38 -10.72 -1.79
N TYR A 48 -18.73 -10.91 -2.95
CA TYR A 48 -17.80 -9.96 -3.55
C TYR A 48 -18.50 -9.05 -4.57
N LEU A 49 -17.92 -7.85 -4.73
CA LEU A 49 -18.23 -7.00 -5.87
C LEU A 49 -17.14 -7.22 -6.93
N VAL A 50 -17.48 -7.82 -8.05
CA VAL A 50 -16.52 -8.15 -9.10
C VAL A 50 -16.32 -6.97 -10.04
N VAL A 51 -15.08 -6.46 -10.13
CA VAL A 51 -14.71 -5.23 -10.87
C VAL A 51 -15.01 -5.33 -12.36
N THR A 52 -14.69 -6.46 -13.00
CA THR A 52 -14.81 -6.62 -14.47
C THR A 52 -16.22 -6.58 -15.02
N LYS A 53 -17.25 -6.63 -14.18
CA LYS A 53 -18.63 -6.38 -14.62
C LYS A 53 -18.88 -4.92 -14.98
N HIS A 54 -17.98 -4.02 -14.58
CA HIS A 54 -18.17 -2.56 -14.70
C HIS A 54 -16.94 -1.86 -15.29
N ILE A 55 -15.76 -2.46 -15.20
CA ILE A 55 -14.47 -1.81 -15.44
C ILE A 55 -13.61 -2.70 -16.33
N LYS A 56 -12.97 -2.10 -17.34
CA LYS A 56 -12.05 -2.79 -18.25
C LYS A 56 -10.73 -3.12 -17.56
N ASN A 57 -10.14 -4.24 -17.95
CA ASN A 57 -8.84 -4.71 -17.50
C ASN A 57 -7.90 -5.00 -18.69
N ASP A 58 -7.96 -4.18 -19.72
CA ASP A 58 -7.32 -4.39 -21.04
C ASP A 58 -5.86 -3.91 -21.10
N GLY A 59 -5.32 -3.35 -20.02
CA GLY A 59 -3.95 -2.82 -19.92
C GLY A 59 -3.71 -1.54 -20.72
N LYS A 60 -4.77 -0.86 -21.16
CA LYS A 60 -4.70 0.36 -21.99
C LYS A 60 -5.62 1.46 -21.51
N THR A 61 -6.86 1.13 -21.18
CA THR A 61 -7.86 2.09 -20.73
C THR A 61 -7.56 2.55 -19.32
N ASP A 62 -7.53 3.88 -19.11
CA ASP A 62 -7.50 4.44 -17.75
C ASP A 62 -8.83 4.18 -17.06
N VAL A 63 -8.76 3.50 -15.93
CA VAL A 63 -9.94 3.11 -15.16
C VAL A 63 -9.94 3.66 -13.73
N ALA A 64 -9.05 4.62 -13.43
CA ALA A 64 -8.90 5.19 -12.09
C ALA A 64 -10.21 5.73 -11.52
N ASP A 65 -10.93 6.57 -12.29
CA ASP A 65 -12.21 7.14 -11.87
C ASP A 65 -13.26 6.07 -11.63
N ALA A 66 -13.34 5.09 -12.51
CA ALA A 66 -14.32 4.01 -12.40
C ALA A 66 -14.07 3.11 -11.19
N ILE A 67 -12.80 2.81 -10.87
CA ILE A 67 -12.43 2.08 -9.65
C ILE A 67 -12.76 2.91 -8.42
N GLN A 68 -12.42 4.19 -8.41
CA GLN A 68 -12.69 5.07 -7.26
C GLN A 68 -14.19 5.20 -7.01
N GLU A 69 -14.98 5.42 -8.05
CA GLU A 69 -16.44 5.48 -7.95
C GLU A 69 -17.02 4.17 -7.39
N LEU A 70 -16.50 3.03 -7.86
CA LEU A 70 -16.92 1.72 -7.37
C LEU A 70 -16.66 1.56 -5.87
N ILE A 71 -15.49 2.00 -5.38
CA ILE A 71 -15.13 2.00 -3.96
C ILE A 71 -16.07 2.91 -3.18
N ASP A 72 -16.25 4.15 -3.64
CA ASP A 72 -17.04 5.19 -2.95
C ASP A 72 -18.50 4.83 -2.78
N GLN A 73 -19.08 4.17 -3.77
CA GLN A 73 -20.48 3.73 -3.76
C GLN A 73 -20.72 2.44 -2.96
N ASN A 74 -19.67 1.75 -2.52
CA ASN A 74 -19.80 0.43 -1.89
C ASN A 74 -19.02 0.32 -0.57
N PRO A 75 -19.37 1.12 0.44
CA PRO A 75 -18.76 0.99 1.76
C PRO A 75 -19.04 -0.39 2.38
N ASN A 76 -18.13 -0.84 3.25
CA ASN A 76 -18.20 -2.12 3.95
C ASN A 76 -18.31 -3.33 3.01
N ARG A 77 -17.53 -3.30 1.92
CA ARG A 77 -17.55 -4.34 0.90
C ARG A 77 -16.15 -4.87 0.59
N THR A 78 -16.13 -6.13 0.17
CA THR A 78 -14.99 -6.72 -0.51
C THR A 78 -15.14 -6.52 -2.01
N ILE A 79 -14.12 -5.94 -2.65
CA ILE A 79 -14.05 -5.69 -4.09
C ILE A 79 -12.99 -6.64 -4.68
N PHE A 80 -13.41 -7.47 -5.61
CA PHE A 80 -12.55 -8.47 -6.25
C PHE A 80 -12.16 -8.05 -7.66
N PHE A 81 -10.85 -8.08 -7.93
CA PHE A 81 -10.23 -7.78 -9.21
C PHE A 81 -9.80 -9.09 -9.88
N PRO A 82 -10.54 -9.60 -10.88
CA PRO A 82 -10.08 -10.72 -11.70
C PRO A 82 -8.81 -10.42 -12.46
N ASP A 83 -8.15 -11.46 -12.99
CA ASP A 83 -6.94 -11.34 -13.81
C ASP A 83 -7.07 -10.30 -14.92
N GLY A 84 -5.97 -9.63 -15.21
CA GLY A 84 -5.87 -8.58 -16.21
C GLY A 84 -5.15 -7.34 -15.68
N THR A 85 -4.98 -6.33 -16.53
CA THR A 85 -4.26 -5.09 -16.17
C THR A 85 -5.23 -3.91 -16.13
N TYR A 86 -5.33 -3.31 -14.96
CA TYR A 86 -6.12 -2.12 -14.66
C TYR A 86 -5.19 -0.91 -14.64
N CYS A 87 -5.19 -0.11 -15.71
CA CYS A 87 -4.37 1.09 -15.79
C CYS A 87 -5.01 2.24 -15.03
N VAL A 88 -4.22 2.94 -14.20
CA VAL A 88 -4.70 4.05 -13.38
C VAL A 88 -3.75 5.25 -13.52
N SER A 89 -4.29 6.44 -13.77
CA SER A 89 -3.52 7.69 -13.91
C SER A 89 -3.45 8.51 -12.61
N LYS A 90 -4.06 8.01 -11.54
CA LYS A 90 -4.07 8.64 -10.22
C LYS A 90 -4.26 7.60 -9.12
N PRO A 91 -3.92 7.95 -7.86
CA PRO A 91 -4.08 7.08 -6.70
C PRO A 91 -5.50 6.52 -6.54
N ILE A 92 -5.60 5.26 -6.16
CA ILE A 92 -6.84 4.63 -5.71
C ILE A 92 -6.89 4.71 -4.18
N LEU A 93 -7.94 5.31 -3.65
CA LEU A 93 -8.07 5.62 -2.24
C LEU A 93 -9.15 4.75 -1.59
N THR A 94 -8.84 4.07 -0.50
CA THR A 94 -9.90 3.52 0.37
C THR A 94 -10.27 4.54 1.46
N PRO A 95 -11.51 4.50 1.99
CA PRO A 95 -11.94 5.43 3.04
C PRO A 95 -11.10 5.29 4.31
N ALA A 96 -10.76 6.41 4.97
CA ALA A 96 -10.16 6.40 6.29
C ALA A 96 -11.17 6.07 7.41
N ASP A 97 -12.44 6.40 7.19
CA ASP A 97 -13.52 6.11 8.14
C ASP A 97 -13.71 4.59 8.31
N PRO A 98 -13.45 4.01 9.51
CA PRO A 98 -13.59 2.56 9.74
C PRO A 98 -15.02 2.04 9.55
N LYS A 99 -16.02 2.91 9.61
CA LYS A 99 -17.44 2.57 9.32
C LYS A 99 -17.71 2.39 7.84
N LYS A 100 -16.76 2.77 6.97
CA LYS A 100 -16.83 2.67 5.52
C LYS A 100 -15.70 1.82 4.93
N SER A 101 -15.11 0.97 5.74
CA SER A 101 -13.96 0.13 5.37
C SER A 101 -14.22 -0.67 4.09
N VAL A 102 -13.20 -0.79 3.24
CA VAL A 102 -13.26 -1.56 1.99
C VAL A 102 -12.05 -2.47 1.93
N SER A 103 -12.26 -3.75 1.59
CA SER A 103 -11.19 -4.69 1.32
C SER A 103 -11.05 -4.92 -0.18
N LEU A 104 -9.81 -4.85 -0.68
CA LEU A 104 -9.45 -5.10 -2.07
C LEU A 104 -8.80 -6.49 -2.16
N ILE A 105 -9.33 -7.35 -3.02
CA ILE A 105 -8.75 -8.67 -3.32
C ILE A 105 -8.43 -8.72 -4.81
N LEU A 106 -7.17 -8.98 -5.12
CA LEU A 106 -6.68 -9.15 -6.48
C LEU A 106 -6.41 -10.64 -6.73
N ALA A 107 -6.83 -11.15 -7.87
CA ALA A 107 -6.38 -12.45 -8.37
C ALA A 107 -4.87 -12.39 -8.64
N ASP A 108 -4.19 -13.54 -8.71
CA ASP A 108 -2.73 -13.62 -8.79
C ASP A 108 -2.13 -12.84 -9.98
N PHE A 109 -2.85 -12.80 -11.11
CA PHE A 109 -2.46 -12.06 -12.32
C PHE A 109 -3.25 -10.77 -12.53
N ALA A 110 -4.00 -10.32 -11.55
CA ALA A 110 -4.57 -8.97 -11.57
C ALA A 110 -3.48 -7.94 -11.27
N CYS A 111 -3.31 -6.97 -12.16
CA CYS A 111 -2.29 -5.93 -12.05
C CYS A 111 -2.94 -4.54 -12.05
N ILE A 112 -2.76 -3.78 -10.99
CA ILE A 112 -3.08 -2.34 -10.98
C ILE A 112 -1.80 -1.58 -11.31
N ARG A 113 -1.79 -0.87 -12.45
CA ARG A 113 -0.60 -0.23 -13.02
C ARG A 113 -0.75 1.27 -13.14
N ALA A 114 0.23 2.01 -12.61
CA ALA A 114 0.33 3.45 -12.81
C ALA A 114 0.65 3.79 -14.27
N ILE A 115 -0.04 4.80 -14.81
CA ILE A 115 0.18 5.34 -16.16
C ILE A 115 0.13 6.87 -16.16
N GLY A 116 0.65 7.52 -17.21
CA GLY A 116 0.56 8.96 -17.41
C GLY A 116 1.47 9.76 -16.49
N GLU A 117 1.09 11.02 -16.22
CA GLU A 117 1.75 11.87 -15.25
C GLU A 117 1.26 11.51 -13.84
N TRP A 118 2.20 11.22 -12.94
CA TRP A 118 1.85 10.78 -11.58
C TRP A 118 2.18 11.87 -10.55
N PRO A 119 1.29 12.12 -9.58
CA PRO A 119 1.58 13.07 -8.51
C PRO A 119 2.81 12.64 -7.70
N GLU A 120 3.69 13.58 -7.41
CA GLU A 120 4.94 13.30 -6.70
C GLU A 120 4.70 12.63 -5.34
N ASN A 121 5.47 11.59 -5.04
CA ASN A 121 5.43 10.83 -3.79
C ASN A 121 4.08 10.13 -3.46
N GLU A 122 3.15 10.08 -4.41
CA GLU A 122 1.88 9.39 -4.21
C GLU A 122 1.95 7.90 -4.57
N ALA A 123 1.24 7.08 -3.80
CA ALA A 123 1.16 5.64 -4.02
C ALA A 123 0.02 5.24 -4.97
N VAL A 124 0.19 4.12 -5.68
CA VAL A 124 -0.86 3.56 -6.55
C VAL A 124 -2.11 3.21 -5.75
N ILE A 125 -1.93 2.58 -4.59
CA ILE A 125 -3.01 2.27 -3.64
C ILE A 125 -2.73 2.98 -2.32
N LYS A 126 -3.72 3.72 -1.83
CA LYS A 126 -3.65 4.42 -0.54
C LYS A 126 -4.76 3.88 0.38
N LEU A 127 -4.38 2.97 1.26
CA LEU A 127 -5.30 2.40 2.25
C LEU A 127 -5.58 3.45 3.34
N GLY A 128 -6.85 3.75 3.55
CA GLY A 128 -7.27 4.85 4.42
C GLY A 128 -6.86 6.23 3.88
N GLY A 129 -6.63 6.37 2.56
CA GLY A 129 -6.16 7.61 1.94
C GLY A 129 -7.25 8.61 1.57
N LYS A 130 -8.52 8.22 1.62
CA LYS A 130 -9.65 9.14 1.40
C LYS A 130 -10.06 9.77 2.74
N ASP A 131 -9.96 11.10 2.82
CA ASP A 131 -10.21 11.88 4.04
C ASP A 131 -9.36 11.37 5.23
N PRO A 132 -8.00 11.32 5.09
CA PRO A 132 -7.13 10.69 6.06
C PRO A 132 -7.12 11.47 7.38
N PHE A 133 -7.01 10.76 8.49
CA PHE A 133 -6.83 11.31 9.82
C PHE A 133 -6.02 10.35 10.69
N ASN A 134 -5.56 10.81 11.84
CA ASN A 134 -4.81 9.94 12.74
C ASN A 134 -5.77 8.95 13.43
N THR A 135 -5.73 7.69 12.98
CA THR A 135 -6.58 6.60 13.46
C THR A 135 -5.92 5.69 14.49
N ILE A 136 -4.75 6.05 14.99
CA ILE A 136 -3.94 5.19 15.88
C ILE A 136 -4.72 4.72 17.13
N TYR A 137 -5.70 5.50 17.58
CA TYR A 137 -6.55 5.18 18.73
C TYR A 137 -7.96 4.71 18.34
N VAL A 138 -8.24 4.56 17.03
CA VAL A 138 -9.53 4.12 16.54
C VAL A 138 -9.47 2.62 16.27
N PRO A 139 -10.12 1.77 17.08
CA PRO A 139 -10.06 0.33 16.91
C PRO A 139 -10.79 -0.12 15.64
N GLY A 140 -10.26 -1.19 15.01
CA GLY A 140 -10.98 -1.95 14.00
C GLY A 140 -11.15 -1.26 12.66
N SER A 141 -10.11 -0.65 12.11
CA SER A 141 -10.18 -0.07 10.76
C SER A 141 -10.15 -1.11 9.63
N ASN A 142 -9.79 -2.33 9.87
CA ASN A 142 -9.88 -3.53 9.01
C ASN A 142 -9.83 -3.30 7.49
N TYR A 143 -9.08 -2.32 7.02
CA TYR A 143 -8.78 -2.20 5.59
C TYR A 143 -7.94 -3.41 5.18
N GLY A 144 -8.05 -3.83 3.94
CA GLY A 144 -7.25 -4.94 3.46
C GLY A 144 -6.92 -4.81 1.99
N LEU A 145 -5.69 -5.19 1.67
CA LEU A 145 -5.27 -5.45 0.29
C LEU A 145 -4.64 -6.85 0.25
N ARG A 146 -5.17 -7.70 -0.61
CA ARG A 146 -4.68 -9.07 -0.73
C ARG A 146 -4.48 -9.47 -2.19
N GLY A 147 -3.34 -10.12 -2.45
CA GLY A 147 -3.03 -10.75 -3.73
C GLY A 147 -2.61 -9.79 -4.84
N GLY A 148 -2.29 -10.32 -5.98
CA GLY A 148 -2.03 -9.62 -7.23
C GLY A 148 -0.76 -8.78 -7.28
N ILE A 149 -0.75 -7.86 -8.22
CA ILE A 149 0.40 -7.05 -8.59
C ILE A 149 0.03 -5.57 -8.52
N ILE A 150 0.83 -4.79 -7.78
CA ILE A 150 0.80 -3.33 -7.82
C ILE A 150 2.04 -2.85 -8.56
N ASP A 151 1.85 -2.37 -9.78
CA ASP A 151 2.93 -1.93 -10.65
C ASP A 151 3.01 -0.40 -10.68
N ALA A 152 3.94 0.15 -9.93
CA ALA A 152 4.18 1.59 -9.88
C ALA A 152 4.80 2.15 -11.17
N ASN A 153 5.25 1.28 -12.08
CA ASN A 153 5.75 1.60 -13.41
C ASN A 153 6.95 2.58 -13.45
N GLY A 154 7.68 2.73 -12.34
CA GLY A 154 8.73 3.73 -12.18
C GLY A 154 8.20 5.16 -11.97
N LEU A 155 6.89 5.37 -11.90
CA LEU A 155 6.23 6.66 -11.81
C LEU A 155 5.78 7.00 -10.39
N ALA A 156 5.41 5.99 -9.62
CA ALA A 156 4.69 6.12 -8.35
C ALA A 156 5.40 5.39 -7.20
N ASN A 157 4.89 5.59 -5.98
CA ASN A 157 5.06 4.65 -4.89
C ASN A 157 4.08 3.47 -5.05
N GLY A 158 4.35 2.35 -4.39
CA GLY A 158 3.50 1.16 -4.52
C GLY A 158 2.21 1.27 -3.72
N ILE A 159 2.30 0.99 -2.42
CA ILE A 159 1.18 1.01 -1.47
C ILE A 159 1.50 1.97 -0.34
N SER A 160 0.51 2.74 0.12
CA SER A 160 0.60 3.44 1.40
C SER A 160 -0.57 3.08 2.31
N ILE A 161 -0.30 3.05 3.62
CA ILE A 161 -1.30 3.01 4.67
C ILE A 161 -1.31 4.40 5.30
N ASP A 162 -2.26 5.23 4.88
CA ASP A 162 -2.32 6.63 5.28
C ASP A 162 -3.05 6.80 6.61
N SER A 163 -4.07 5.99 6.84
CA SER A 163 -4.84 5.92 8.08
C SER A 163 -5.32 4.49 8.29
N GLY A 164 -5.44 4.07 9.51
CA GLY A 164 -5.97 2.75 9.83
C GLY A 164 -5.24 2.09 10.98
N ARG A 165 -5.99 1.38 11.78
CA ARG A 165 -5.49 0.44 12.77
C ARG A 165 -5.80 -0.98 12.29
N GLU A 166 -4.89 -1.92 12.56
CA GLU A 166 -5.07 -3.33 12.18
C GLU A 166 -5.25 -3.55 10.65
N THR A 167 -4.62 -2.68 9.84
CA THR A 167 -4.66 -2.79 8.37
C THR A 167 -3.86 -4.02 7.92
N ARG A 168 -4.42 -4.78 6.97
CA ARG A 168 -3.77 -5.98 6.44
C ARG A 168 -3.34 -5.83 5.00
N VAL A 169 -2.08 -6.19 4.72
CA VAL A 169 -1.54 -6.30 3.35
C VAL A 169 -0.89 -7.68 3.22
N SER A 170 -1.39 -8.52 2.30
CA SER A 170 -0.89 -9.88 2.20
C SER A 170 -0.83 -10.45 0.79
N GLY A 171 0.23 -11.22 0.48
CA GLY A 171 0.38 -11.94 -0.78
C GLY A 171 0.51 -11.03 -2.00
N VAL A 172 1.08 -9.83 -1.86
CA VAL A 172 1.13 -8.80 -2.91
C VAL A 172 2.53 -8.71 -3.51
N SER A 173 2.61 -8.58 -4.82
CA SER A 173 3.83 -8.21 -5.55
C SER A 173 3.82 -6.73 -5.91
N ILE A 174 4.73 -5.93 -5.34
CA ILE A 174 4.92 -4.52 -5.68
C ILE A 174 6.09 -4.39 -6.65
N LYS A 175 5.89 -3.70 -7.77
CA LYS A 175 6.87 -3.60 -8.86
C LYS A 175 7.22 -2.16 -9.19
N ARG A 176 8.52 -1.91 -9.41
CA ARG A 176 9.08 -0.67 -9.96
C ARG A 176 8.67 0.58 -9.18
N ALA A 177 8.59 0.48 -7.86
CA ALA A 177 8.18 1.57 -6.98
C ALA A 177 9.38 2.37 -6.47
N LYS A 178 9.24 3.71 -6.29
CA LYS A 178 10.23 4.53 -5.58
C LYS A 178 10.20 4.15 -4.08
N VAL A 179 9.02 4.13 -3.46
CA VAL A 179 8.79 3.54 -2.14
C VAL A 179 7.79 2.39 -2.31
N GLY A 180 8.20 1.16 -1.96
CA GLY A 180 7.34 0.00 -2.15
C GLY A 180 6.10 0.03 -1.25
N LEU A 181 6.31 0.02 0.06
CA LEU A 181 5.26 0.14 1.08
C LEU A 181 5.58 1.28 2.04
N HIS A 182 4.65 2.19 2.24
CA HIS A 182 4.78 3.29 3.20
C HIS A 182 3.68 3.23 4.26
N ILE A 183 4.02 2.96 5.52
CA ILE A 183 3.10 3.02 6.65
C ILE A 183 3.27 4.38 7.32
N LYS A 184 2.28 5.27 7.13
CA LYS A 184 2.40 6.68 7.47
C LYS A 184 2.02 6.99 8.92
N HIS A 185 2.62 8.06 9.44
CA HIS A 185 2.22 8.73 10.67
C HIS A 185 2.53 10.22 10.57
N GLY A 186 1.63 11.05 11.11
CA GLY A 186 1.78 12.51 11.09
C GLY A 186 0.53 13.22 11.57
N ALA A 187 0.46 14.53 11.33
CA ALA A 187 -0.65 15.37 11.78
C ALA A 187 -1.99 14.99 11.13
N ASN A 188 -1.95 14.64 9.85
CA ASN A 188 -3.14 14.34 9.04
C ASN A 188 -3.18 12.88 8.56
N SER A 189 -2.38 12.02 9.15
CA SER A 189 -2.33 10.60 8.83
C SER A 189 -1.85 9.85 10.06
N GLY A 190 -2.22 8.59 10.19
CA GLY A 190 -1.68 7.78 11.27
C GLY A 190 -2.20 6.37 11.20
N SER A 191 -1.27 5.43 11.18
CA SER A 191 -1.58 4.02 11.25
C SER A 191 -0.75 3.33 12.31
N SER A 192 -1.33 2.28 12.88
CA SER A 192 -0.68 1.38 13.83
C SER A 192 -1.19 -0.03 13.65
N ASP A 193 -0.49 -0.98 14.26
CA ASP A 193 -0.90 -2.38 14.33
C ASP A 193 -1.18 -3.01 12.94
N ALA A 194 -0.50 -2.52 11.89
CA ALA A 194 -0.63 -3.10 10.56
C ALA A 194 0.03 -4.49 10.53
N ASP A 195 -0.63 -5.43 9.83
CA ASP A 195 -0.16 -6.79 9.61
C ASP A 195 0.18 -6.98 8.12
N VAL A 196 1.48 -7.09 7.82
CA VAL A 196 2.01 -7.19 6.46
C VAL A 196 2.70 -8.54 6.28
N VAL A 197 2.17 -9.38 5.40
CA VAL A 197 2.62 -10.78 5.25
C VAL A 197 2.78 -11.16 3.78
N ASP A 198 3.86 -11.89 3.47
CA ASP A 198 4.10 -12.46 2.13
C ASP A 198 4.11 -11.39 1.02
N VAL A 199 4.79 -10.26 1.26
CA VAL A 199 4.88 -9.17 0.30
C VAL A 199 6.26 -9.16 -0.38
N ASN A 200 6.27 -9.18 -1.72
CA ASN A 200 7.48 -9.06 -2.51
C ASN A 200 7.56 -7.67 -3.14
N ILE A 201 8.70 -6.99 -2.96
CA ILE A 201 8.92 -5.64 -3.46
C ILE A 201 10.10 -5.63 -4.43
N THR A 202 9.89 -5.08 -5.61
CA THR A 202 10.97 -4.67 -6.52
C THR A 202 10.91 -3.17 -6.68
N GLY A 203 11.96 -2.46 -6.29
CA GLY A 203 12.07 -1.02 -6.42
C GLY A 203 12.24 -0.55 -7.87
N ASN A 204 12.44 0.74 -8.04
CA ASN A 204 12.72 1.37 -9.33
C ASN A 204 14.23 1.47 -9.64
N GLY A 205 15.09 0.96 -8.76
CA GLY A 205 16.54 0.93 -8.96
C GLY A 205 17.23 2.29 -8.86
N THR A 206 16.64 3.29 -8.19
CA THR A 206 17.26 4.60 -7.97
C THR A 206 17.91 4.69 -6.59
N GLU A 207 18.83 5.68 -6.42
CA GLU A 207 19.47 5.96 -5.13
C GLU A 207 18.47 6.33 -4.01
N GLU A 208 17.32 6.90 -4.37
CA GLU A 208 16.29 7.30 -3.42
C GLU A 208 15.26 6.18 -3.11
N SER A 209 15.42 5.01 -3.74
CA SER A 209 14.42 3.95 -3.61
C SER A 209 14.45 3.30 -2.22
N VAL A 210 13.26 3.05 -1.69
CA VAL A 210 13.03 2.42 -0.39
C VAL A 210 12.05 1.27 -0.54
N GLY A 211 12.38 0.11 0.00
CA GLY A 211 11.46 -1.03 -0.01
C GLY A 211 10.25 -0.77 0.90
N VAL A 212 10.51 -0.60 2.19
CA VAL A 212 9.49 -0.31 3.20
C VAL A 212 9.88 0.91 4.01
N LEU A 213 8.97 1.88 4.13
CA LEU A 213 9.11 3.06 4.99
C LEU A 213 8.08 3.00 6.13
N LEU A 214 8.55 2.91 7.39
CA LEU A 214 7.74 2.81 8.59
C LEU A 214 7.79 4.10 9.40
N GLU A 215 6.71 4.85 9.39
CA GLU A 215 6.48 6.00 10.26
C GLU A 215 5.39 5.69 11.31
N GLY A 216 4.48 4.75 11.00
CA GLY A 216 3.48 4.21 11.93
C GLY A 216 4.07 3.25 12.97
N TYR A 217 3.34 2.97 14.05
CA TYR A 217 3.80 2.25 15.23
C TYR A 217 3.22 0.83 15.31
N ASP A 218 3.92 -0.04 16.06
CA ASP A 218 3.44 -1.37 16.49
C ASP A 218 3.07 -2.31 15.33
N ASN A 219 3.73 -2.15 14.18
CA ASN A 219 3.44 -2.95 13.00
C ASN A 219 4.18 -4.30 13.03
N THR A 220 3.55 -5.32 12.46
CA THR A 220 4.14 -6.65 12.24
C THR A 220 4.36 -6.87 10.73
N LEU A 221 5.63 -7.13 10.35
CA LEU A 221 6.03 -7.41 8.99
C LEU A 221 6.65 -8.81 8.95
N THR A 222 6.15 -9.68 8.07
CA THR A 222 6.58 -11.07 8.02
C THR A 222 6.75 -11.57 6.58
N ASN A 223 7.84 -12.33 6.35
CA ASN A 223 8.11 -13.05 5.11
C ASN A 223 8.10 -12.13 3.86
N MET A 224 9.07 -11.22 3.78
CA MET A 224 9.17 -10.27 2.66
C MET A 224 10.48 -10.45 1.91
N ARG A 225 10.41 -10.30 0.59
CA ARG A 225 11.58 -10.20 -0.30
C ARG A 225 11.58 -8.80 -0.91
N ILE A 226 12.71 -8.11 -0.77
CA ILE A 226 12.86 -6.71 -1.21
C ILE A 226 14.10 -6.65 -2.09
N ALA A 227 13.95 -6.20 -3.31
CA ALA A 227 15.05 -6.11 -4.25
C ALA A 227 15.02 -4.80 -5.05
N ASP A 228 16.15 -4.43 -5.63
CA ASP A 228 16.28 -3.27 -6.52
C ASP A 228 15.92 -1.94 -5.82
N VAL A 229 16.32 -1.82 -4.56
CA VAL A 229 16.16 -0.63 -3.71
C VAL A 229 17.50 -0.21 -3.12
N ASN A 230 17.63 1.06 -2.76
CA ASN A 230 18.80 1.55 -2.02
C ASN A 230 18.68 1.31 -0.51
N ILE A 231 17.48 1.46 0.05
CA ILE A 231 17.20 1.12 1.45
C ILE A 231 16.14 0.02 1.48
N GLY A 232 16.46 -1.12 2.10
CA GLY A 232 15.50 -2.23 2.23
C GLY A 232 14.32 -1.86 3.11
N VAL A 233 14.55 -1.63 4.40
CA VAL A 233 13.54 -1.19 5.36
C VAL A 233 14.04 0.04 6.12
N TRP A 234 13.25 1.09 6.13
CA TRP A 234 13.56 2.33 6.85
C TRP A 234 12.52 2.57 7.95
N LEU A 235 12.96 2.48 9.21
CA LEU A 235 12.12 2.66 10.39
C LEU A 235 12.39 4.03 11.01
N LYS A 236 11.33 4.83 11.11
CA LYS A 236 11.30 6.14 11.77
C LYS A 236 10.39 6.15 13.00
N SER A 237 10.01 4.97 13.49
CA SER A 237 9.11 4.76 14.61
C SER A 237 9.55 3.55 15.43
N GLY A 238 8.84 3.28 16.52
CA GLY A 238 9.10 2.13 17.39
C GLY A 238 7.93 1.13 17.46
N GLY A 239 8.15 0.04 18.20
CA GLY A 239 7.15 -0.99 18.43
C GLY A 239 7.04 -2.00 17.29
N ASN A 240 7.81 -1.86 16.21
CA ASN A 240 7.67 -2.71 15.04
C ASN A 240 8.40 -4.05 15.21
N SER A 241 7.76 -5.12 14.76
CA SER A 241 8.29 -6.48 14.73
C SER A 241 8.49 -6.94 13.27
N LEU A 242 9.73 -7.29 12.92
CA LEU A 242 10.14 -7.72 11.58
C LEU A 242 10.65 -9.15 11.64
N SER A 243 10.06 -10.04 10.84
CA SER A 243 10.45 -11.45 10.80
C SER A 243 10.61 -11.96 9.37
N ASN A 244 11.74 -12.62 9.10
CA ASN A 244 12.05 -13.18 7.78
C ASN A 244 11.94 -12.14 6.64
N ILE A 245 12.59 -10.99 6.83
CA ILE A 245 12.67 -9.93 5.83
C ILE A 245 14.04 -10.00 5.15
N HIS A 246 14.05 -10.01 3.83
CA HIS A 246 15.27 -10.19 3.03
C HIS A 246 15.43 -9.07 1.99
N PRO A 247 16.07 -7.95 2.31
CA PRO A 247 16.53 -6.97 1.33
C PRO A 247 17.78 -7.44 0.60
N LEU A 248 17.75 -7.33 -0.73
CA LEU A 248 18.83 -7.67 -1.65
C LEU A 248 19.22 -6.46 -2.50
N TYR A 249 20.49 -6.10 -2.52
CA TYR A 249 21.03 -5.08 -3.41
C TYR A 249 21.19 -5.60 -4.84
N ILE A 250 20.61 -4.90 -5.80
CA ILE A 250 20.81 -5.17 -7.24
C ILE A 250 21.72 -4.09 -7.80
N PHE A 251 22.91 -4.49 -8.27
CA PHE A 251 23.93 -3.57 -8.76
C PHE A 251 23.51 -2.91 -10.09
N ARG A 252 22.93 -1.71 -9.98
CA ARG A 252 22.56 -0.87 -11.11
C ARG A 252 23.39 0.40 -11.14
N ASP A 253 23.64 0.94 -12.35
CA ASP A 253 24.40 2.20 -12.52
C ASP A 253 23.67 3.43 -11.95
N THR A 254 22.35 3.30 -11.71
CA THR A 254 21.50 4.33 -11.12
C THR A 254 21.51 4.37 -9.59
N GLN A 255 22.22 3.42 -8.95
CA GLN A 255 22.34 3.30 -7.50
C GLN A 255 23.76 3.62 -7.06
N LYS A 256 23.91 4.14 -5.83
CA LYS A 256 25.20 4.27 -5.15
C LYS A 256 25.31 3.19 -4.08
N TYR A 257 26.19 2.23 -4.33
CA TYR A 257 26.41 1.13 -3.41
C TYR A 257 26.72 1.60 -1.97
N GLU A 258 27.56 2.62 -1.82
CA GLU A 258 28.04 3.12 -0.53
C GLU A 258 26.90 3.64 0.39
N THR A 259 25.77 4.04 -0.20
CA THR A 259 24.61 4.54 0.55
C THR A 259 23.58 3.45 0.82
N SER A 260 23.77 2.25 0.24
CA SER A 260 22.82 1.15 0.38
C SER A 260 22.77 0.59 1.80
N CYS A 261 21.56 0.29 2.27
CA CYS A 261 21.34 -0.20 3.61
C CYS A 261 20.19 -1.22 3.67
N GLY A 262 20.44 -2.37 4.31
CA GLY A 262 19.39 -3.39 4.49
C GLY A 262 18.28 -2.91 5.42
N PHE A 263 18.63 -2.52 6.63
CA PHE A 263 17.71 -2.08 7.68
C PHE A 263 18.22 -0.79 8.31
N LYS A 264 17.52 0.32 8.08
CA LYS A 264 17.83 1.63 8.66
C LYS A 264 16.82 1.93 9.77
N ASN A 265 17.25 1.82 11.03
CA ASN A 265 16.43 2.15 12.20
C ASN A 265 16.88 3.50 12.75
N GLU A 266 16.14 4.59 12.48
CA GLU A 266 16.50 5.94 12.93
C GLU A 266 16.15 6.19 14.39
N GLN A 267 15.03 5.60 14.86
CA GLN A 267 14.58 5.81 16.24
C GLN A 267 13.64 4.69 16.72
N GLY A 268 13.41 4.66 18.03
CA GLY A 268 12.51 3.73 18.67
C GLY A 268 13.11 2.33 18.87
N SER A 269 12.40 1.52 19.64
CA SER A 269 12.76 0.11 19.88
C SER A 269 12.04 -0.76 18.87
N ASN A 270 12.79 -1.54 18.10
CA ASN A 270 12.27 -2.44 17.09
C ASN A 270 12.89 -3.82 17.21
N TRP A 271 12.13 -4.86 16.83
CA TRP A 271 12.52 -6.26 16.92
C TRP A 271 12.74 -6.85 15.53
N PHE A 272 13.88 -7.52 15.33
CA PHE A 272 14.24 -8.19 14.09
C PHE A 272 14.54 -9.66 14.40
N HIS A 273 13.82 -10.56 13.76
CA HIS A 273 14.01 -11.98 13.89
C HIS A 273 14.24 -12.61 12.51
N TYR A 274 15.38 -13.32 12.36
CA TYR A 274 15.77 -13.95 11.11
C TYR A 274 15.74 -13.00 9.90
N CYS A 275 16.10 -11.73 10.13
CA CYS A 275 16.20 -10.73 9.06
C CYS A 275 17.59 -10.82 8.39
N TYR A 276 17.60 -10.79 7.06
CA TYR A 276 18.78 -11.08 6.27
C TYR A 276 19.08 -9.94 5.29
N SER A 277 20.22 -9.28 5.46
CA SER A 277 20.70 -8.24 4.53
C SER A 277 21.69 -8.84 3.54
N ASP A 278 21.37 -8.75 2.24
CA ASP A 278 22.14 -9.36 1.17
C ASP A 278 22.78 -8.30 0.27
N GLN A 279 24.11 -8.27 0.19
CA GLN A 279 24.92 -7.40 -0.67
C GLN A 279 24.74 -5.89 -0.42
N MET A 280 24.15 -5.43 0.67
CA MET A 280 24.07 -4.01 1.02
C MET A 280 25.39 -3.51 1.61
N ALA A 281 25.78 -2.25 1.38
CA ALA A 281 26.97 -1.67 1.99
C ALA A 281 26.91 -1.69 3.52
N THR A 282 25.71 -1.42 4.07
CA THR A 282 25.42 -1.54 5.50
C THR A 282 24.27 -2.50 5.72
N GLY A 283 24.44 -3.52 6.55
CA GLY A 283 23.37 -4.44 6.92
C GLY A 283 22.31 -3.77 7.78
N PHE A 284 22.72 -3.31 8.97
CA PHE A 284 21.86 -2.61 9.93
C PHE A 284 22.47 -1.26 10.30
N ARG A 285 21.75 -0.16 10.04
CA ARG A 285 22.15 1.19 10.44
C ARG A 285 21.23 1.71 11.53
N LEU A 286 21.81 2.14 12.66
CA LEU A 286 21.11 2.54 13.87
C LEU A 286 21.36 4.02 14.15
N GLY A 287 20.30 4.81 14.18
CA GLY A 287 20.33 6.19 14.60
C GLY A 287 20.58 6.33 16.11
N LYS A 288 20.94 7.54 16.57
CA LYS A 288 21.25 7.83 17.99
C LYS A 288 20.14 7.46 18.97
N ASN A 289 18.88 7.51 18.53
CA ASN A 289 17.71 7.22 19.35
C ASN A 289 17.09 5.85 19.06
N ALA A 290 17.78 5.02 18.30
CA ALA A 290 17.36 3.68 17.97
C ALA A 290 17.79 2.67 19.03
N ARG A 291 16.91 1.71 19.31
CA ARG A 291 17.21 0.50 20.05
C ARG A 291 16.76 -0.70 19.24
N VAL A 292 17.56 -1.75 19.24
CA VAL A 292 17.25 -2.96 18.45
C VAL A 292 17.34 -4.22 19.29
N HIS A 293 16.52 -5.19 18.91
CA HIS A 293 16.62 -6.57 19.31
C HIS A 293 16.83 -7.39 18.05
N LEU A 294 18.08 -7.82 17.80
CA LEU A 294 18.44 -8.66 16.67
C LEU A 294 18.54 -10.11 17.14
N THR A 295 17.70 -10.99 16.60
CA THR A 295 17.72 -12.42 16.92
C THR A 295 17.89 -13.20 15.63
N ASP A 296 18.97 -14.01 15.56
CA ASP A 296 19.31 -14.86 14.41
C ASP A 296 19.33 -14.08 13.07
N CYS A 297 19.74 -12.81 13.11
CA CYS A 297 19.85 -11.96 11.93
C CYS A 297 21.17 -12.19 11.21
N TYR A 298 21.19 -11.90 9.89
CA TYR A 298 22.29 -12.26 9.04
C TYR A 298 22.66 -11.14 8.05
N CYS A 299 23.95 -10.96 7.79
CA CYS A 299 24.47 -10.12 6.72
C CYS A 299 25.40 -10.93 5.83
N TYR A 300 25.27 -10.78 4.51
CA TYR A 300 26.01 -11.58 3.55
C TYR A 300 26.58 -10.77 2.39
N TRP A 301 27.81 -11.06 2.02
CA TRP A 301 28.50 -10.50 0.87
C TRP A 301 29.25 -11.61 0.12
N TYR A 302 28.89 -11.88 -1.12
CA TYR A 302 29.54 -12.92 -1.93
C TYR A 302 30.60 -12.39 -2.89
N ASN A 303 30.72 -11.06 -3.09
CA ASN A 303 31.61 -10.47 -4.07
C ASN A 303 32.22 -9.15 -3.57
N GLY A 304 33.47 -9.21 -3.08
CA GLY A 304 34.16 -8.05 -2.50
C GLY A 304 34.48 -6.95 -3.51
N SER A 305 34.72 -7.27 -4.77
CA SER A 305 35.03 -6.26 -5.80
C SER A 305 33.79 -5.39 -6.13
N ARG A 306 32.60 -5.96 -6.05
CA ARG A 306 31.32 -5.23 -6.21
C ARG A 306 30.79 -4.64 -4.90
N CYS A 307 31.26 -5.18 -3.76
CA CYS A 307 30.89 -4.74 -2.43
C CYS A 307 32.13 -4.21 -1.70
N PRO A 308 32.67 -3.05 -2.08
CA PRO A 308 33.95 -2.57 -1.54
C PRO A 308 33.85 -2.15 -0.04
N PHE A 309 32.66 -1.87 0.44
CA PHE A 309 32.39 -1.54 1.84
C PHE A 309 31.37 -2.54 2.40
N GLN A 310 31.72 -3.20 3.51
CA GLN A 310 30.93 -4.25 4.13
C GLN A 310 30.84 -3.96 5.62
N THR A 311 29.70 -3.37 6.04
CA THR A 311 29.46 -3.05 7.45
C THR A 311 28.22 -3.80 7.92
N ALA A 312 28.38 -4.70 8.88
CA ALA A 312 27.22 -5.47 9.36
C ALA A 312 26.30 -4.61 10.22
N ILE A 313 26.85 -3.90 11.20
CA ILE A 313 26.10 -2.96 12.07
C ILE A 313 26.84 -1.62 12.08
N GLU A 314 26.16 -0.53 11.71
CA GLU A 314 26.64 0.85 11.81
C GLU A 314 25.75 1.63 12.78
N CYS A 315 26.36 2.34 13.74
CA CYS A 315 25.63 3.15 14.73
C CYS A 315 26.04 4.61 14.59
N ASP A 316 25.06 5.52 14.55
CA ASP A 316 25.29 6.97 14.60
C ASP A 316 25.62 7.48 16.03
N GLY A 317 25.72 6.58 16.99
CA GLY A 317 26.05 6.76 18.39
C GLY A 317 26.45 5.43 19.03
N PRO A 318 26.46 5.32 20.38
CA PRO A 318 26.72 4.06 21.05
C PRO A 318 25.66 3.00 20.72
N PHE A 319 26.09 1.74 20.54
CA PHE A 319 25.16 0.64 20.31
C PHE A 319 24.17 0.49 21.47
N ALA A 320 22.87 0.50 21.16
CA ALA A 320 21.81 0.28 22.13
C ALA A 320 20.91 -0.88 21.68
N GLY A 321 20.90 -1.96 22.46
CA GLY A 321 20.08 -3.13 22.15
C GLY A 321 20.74 -4.46 22.50
N ILE A 322 20.20 -5.52 21.93
CA ILE A 322 20.69 -6.89 22.09
C ILE A 322 20.81 -7.52 20.70
N ALA A 323 21.91 -8.19 20.43
CA ALA A 323 22.08 -9.04 19.27
C ALA A 323 22.43 -10.47 19.74
N THR A 324 21.61 -11.43 19.41
CA THR A 324 21.80 -12.84 19.75
C THR A 324 21.71 -13.68 18.49
N GLY A 325 22.69 -14.59 18.29
CA GLY A 325 22.73 -15.42 17.08
C GLY A 325 23.02 -14.64 15.79
N PHE A 326 23.52 -13.40 15.93
CA PHE A 326 23.84 -12.55 14.78
C PHE A 326 25.08 -13.09 14.04
N GLN A 327 24.96 -13.18 12.70
CA GLN A 327 26.03 -13.67 11.84
C GLN A 327 26.32 -12.69 10.70
N ALA A 328 27.59 -12.59 10.29
CA ALA A 328 28.00 -11.80 9.15
C ALA A 328 29.08 -12.56 8.36
N ASP A 329 28.81 -12.84 7.09
CA ASP A 329 29.74 -13.46 6.16
C ASP A 329 30.33 -12.41 5.22
N PHE A 330 31.56 -11.99 5.53
CA PHE A 330 32.27 -10.99 4.76
C PHE A 330 33.08 -11.62 3.62
N HIS A 331 33.21 -10.90 2.53
CA HIS A 331 34.09 -11.27 1.43
C HIS A 331 35.44 -10.55 1.54
N ASN A 332 36.54 -11.28 1.46
CA ASN A 332 37.90 -10.76 1.73
C ASN A 332 38.43 -9.74 0.72
N ASP A 333 37.98 -9.80 -0.55
CA ASP A 333 38.45 -8.90 -1.61
C ASP A 333 37.69 -7.57 -1.62
N CYS A 334 37.69 -6.86 -0.47
CA CYS A 334 36.97 -5.57 -0.36
C CYS A 334 37.90 -4.52 0.30
N LYS A 335 37.48 -3.25 0.26
CA LYS A 335 38.26 -2.14 0.81
C LYS A 335 38.14 -2.07 2.34
N THR A 336 36.94 -2.34 2.86
CA THR A 336 36.66 -2.19 4.29
C THR A 336 35.68 -3.25 4.77
N ILE A 337 36.00 -3.89 5.88
CA ILE A 337 35.14 -4.82 6.62
C ILE A 337 34.93 -4.27 8.03
N SER A 338 33.69 -4.26 8.50
CA SER A 338 33.34 -3.88 9.85
C SER A 338 32.18 -4.68 10.38
N LEU A 339 32.37 -5.44 11.45
CA LEU A 339 31.25 -6.09 12.14
C LEU A 339 30.39 -5.06 12.88
N LEU A 340 31.06 -4.13 13.59
CA LEU A 340 30.42 -3.04 14.30
C LEU A 340 31.18 -1.74 14.08
N LYS A 341 30.52 -0.70 13.59
CA LYS A 341 31.04 0.65 13.44
C LYS A 341 30.18 1.61 14.24
N GLY A 342 30.77 2.42 15.11
CA GLY A 342 30.05 3.38 15.93
C GLY A 342 30.91 3.95 17.04
N GLU A 343 30.33 4.74 17.94
CA GLU A 343 30.98 5.29 19.10
C GLU A 343 31.15 4.22 20.21
N PRO A 344 32.24 4.23 20.97
CA PRO A 344 32.41 3.34 22.12
C PRO A 344 31.43 3.68 23.25
N GLY A 345 30.98 2.66 23.98
CA GLY A 345 30.05 2.80 25.10
C GLY A 345 28.60 2.44 24.69
N GLY A 346 27.69 2.55 25.64
CA GLY A 346 26.27 2.21 25.45
C GLY A 346 25.82 0.99 26.26
N ASN A 347 24.51 0.72 26.23
CA ASN A 347 23.90 -0.38 26.98
C ASN A 347 23.56 -1.59 26.07
N GLY A 348 24.37 -1.79 25.03
CA GLY A 348 24.17 -2.89 24.09
C GLY A 348 24.89 -4.17 24.54
N ARG A 349 24.38 -5.32 24.09
CA ARG A 349 25.00 -6.65 24.20
C ARG A 349 25.05 -7.29 22.81
N LEU A 350 26.22 -7.72 22.41
CA LEU A 350 26.47 -8.51 21.19
C LEU A 350 26.78 -9.94 21.60
#